data_98b5bb1b0afd7a27c832d601a4bdbb6f
#
_entry.id   98b5bb1b0afd7a27c832d601a4bdbb6f
#
_cell.length_a   1.000
_cell.length_b   1.000
_cell.length_c   1.000
_cell.angle_alpha   90.00
_cell.angle_beta   90.00
_cell.angle_gamma   90.00
#
_symmetry.space_group_name_H-M   'P 1'
#
loop_
_entity.id
_entity.type
_entity.pdbx_description
1 polymer ?
#
loop_
_entity_poly.entity_id
_entity_poly.type
_entity_poly.pdbx_seq_one_letter_code
_entity_poly.pdbx_strand_id
1 'polypeptide(L)'
;KQGLADMFGSNAPAQVVKGSLTPWASNPWTRGAYAAARPGRYAARAVLGRPIADKVFFAGEALAGGLIQTCGGAFRSGEAAARTVLNTLG
;
A
#
# COMPACT_ATOMS: atom_id res chain seq x y z
N LYS A 1 26.74 -2.85 -2.06
CA LYS A 1 27.90 -2.48 -1.22
C LYS A 1 28.52 -1.14 -1.63
N GLN A 2 28.61 -0.81 -2.94
CA GLN A 2 29.21 0.45 -3.41
C GLN A 2 28.53 1.68 -2.80
N GLY A 3 27.22 1.78 -2.85
CA GLY A 3 26.48 2.92 -2.27
C GLY A 3 26.74 3.16 -0.77
N LEU A 4 27.06 2.09 -0.01
CA LEU A 4 27.45 2.25 1.40
C LEU A 4 28.85 2.86 1.51
N ALA A 5 29.76 2.49 0.63
CA ALA A 5 31.08 3.09 0.59
C ALA A 5 31.02 4.58 0.24
N ASP A 6 30.16 4.92 -0.72
CA ASP A 6 29.97 6.30 -1.19
C ASP A 6 29.34 7.20 -0.10
N MET A 7 28.42 6.65 0.71
CA MET A 7 27.72 7.40 1.77
C MET A 7 28.48 7.45 3.10
N PHE A 8 29.18 6.37 3.48
CA PHE A 8 29.72 6.17 4.84
C PHE A 8 31.22 5.87 4.87
N GLY A 9 31.89 5.93 3.72
CA GLY A 9 33.33 5.69 3.59
C GLY A 9 33.67 4.21 3.26
N SER A 10 34.89 4.02 2.78
CA SER A 10 35.37 2.75 2.20
C SER A 10 35.33 1.54 3.16
N ASN A 11 35.35 1.78 4.47
CA ASN A 11 35.32 0.73 5.49
C ASN A 11 33.90 0.23 5.81
N ALA A 12 32.86 1.00 5.48
CA ALA A 12 31.48 0.66 5.81
C ALA A 12 31.00 -0.68 5.20
N PRO A 13 31.32 -1.03 3.94
CA PRO A 13 30.91 -2.30 3.35
C PRO A 13 31.47 -3.55 4.06
N ALA A 14 32.62 -3.45 4.73
CA ALA A 14 33.22 -4.55 5.47
C ALA A 14 32.47 -4.86 6.79
N GLN A 15 31.75 -3.88 7.32
CA GLN A 15 30.97 -4.02 8.55
C GLN A 15 29.58 -4.63 8.31
N VAL A 16 29.15 -4.77 7.06
CA VAL A 16 27.84 -5.32 6.72
C VAL A 16 27.87 -6.84 6.78
N VAL A 17 27.26 -7.39 7.80
CA VAL A 17 27.17 -8.84 8.04
C VAL A 17 26.10 -9.47 7.14
N LYS A 18 24.93 -8.85 7.03
CA LYS A 18 23.78 -9.38 6.27
C LYS A 18 22.91 -8.25 5.72
N GLY A 19 22.31 -8.49 4.57
CA GLY A 19 21.29 -7.62 3.98
C GLY A 19 20.21 -8.44 3.31
N SER A 20 18.98 -7.95 3.32
CA SER A 20 17.85 -8.54 2.59
C SER A 20 17.04 -7.46 1.92
N LEU A 21 16.45 -7.78 0.79
CA LEU A 21 15.53 -6.93 0.06
C LEU A 21 14.18 -7.63 -0.05
N THR A 22 13.11 -6.95 0.35
CA THR A 22 11.76 -7.49 0.22
C THR A 22 11.29 -7.43 -1.24
N PRO A 23 10.82 -8.54 -1.83
CA PRO A 23 10.45 -8.59 -3.25
C PRO A 23 8.98 -8.21 -3.48
N TRP A 24 8.47 -7.14 -2.86
CA TRP A 24 7.06 -6.76 -2.94
C TRP A 24 6.59 -6.52 -4.37
N ALA A 25 7.44 -5.93 -5.23
CA ALA A 25 7.09 -5.64 -6.62
C ALA A 25 6.92 -6.89 -7.48
N SER A 26 7.71 -7.95 -7.22
CA SER A 26 7.66 -9.23 -7.95
C SER A 26 6.72 -10.26 -7.32
N ASN A 27 6.21 -10.00 -6.12
CA ASN A 27 5.23 -10.87 -5.47
C ASN A 27 3.89 -10.80 -6.22
N PRO A 28 3.34 -11.93 -6.73
CA PRO A 28 2.13 -11.92 -7.56
C PRO A 28 0.88 -11.43 -6.84
N TRP A 29 0.86 -11.50 -5.50
CA TRP A 29 -0.28 -11.10 -4.67
C TRP A 29 -0.26 -9.62 -4.30
N THR A 30 0.92 -9.00 -4.20
CA THR A 30 1.06 -7.59 -3.79
C THR A 30 1.37 -6.66 -4.96
N ARG A 31 2.25 -7.07 -5.87
CA ARG A 31 2.68 -6.32 -7.07
C ARG A 31 3.18 -4.91 -6.80
N GLY A 32 3.60 -4.64 -5.59
CA GLY A 32 4.07 -3.34 -5.15
C GLY A 32 4.08 -3.20 -3.64
N ALA A 33 4.71 -2.16 -3.14
CA ALA A 33 4.78 -1.87 -1.70
C ALA A 33 3.58 -1.07 -1.19
N TYR A 34 2.96 -0.28 -2.07
CA TYR A 34 1.80 0.58 -1.77
C TYR A 34 1.11 1.00 -3.08
N ALA A 35 -0.13 1.52 -2.96
CA ALA A 35 -0.88 2.00 -4.12
C ALA A 35 -0.36 3.36 -4.59
N ALA A 36 -0.09 3.48 -5.88
CA ALA A 36 0.26 4.73 -6.54
C ALA A 36 -0.67 5.00 -7.72
N ALA A 37 -1.17 6.22 -7.82
CA ALA A 37 -1.92 6.65 -8.99
C ALA A 37 -0.97 7.19 -10.06
N ARG A 38 -1.24 6.90 -11.32
CA ARG A 38 -0.55 7.57 -12.43
C ARG A 38 -0.84 9.07 -12.42
N PRO A 39 0.03 9.93 -12.93
CA PRO A 39 -0.23 11.35 -13.05
C PRO A 39 -1.59 11.63 -13.70
N GLY A 40 -2.37 12.53 -13.13
CA GLY A 40 -3.72 12.89 -13.58
C GLY A 40 -4.82 11.83 -13.32
N ARG A 41 -4.52 10.69 -12.67
CA ARG A 41 -5.48 9.59 -12.43
C ARG A 41 -5.86 9.38 -10.96
N TYR A 42 -5.54 10.33 -10.09
CA TYR A 42 -5.86 10.21 -8.66
C TYR A 42 -7.36 9.96 -8.40
N ALA A 43 -8.24 10.64 -9.14
CA ALA A 43 -9.69 10.51 -9.01
C ALA A 43 -10.22 9.09 -9.31
N ALA A 44 -9.46 8.25 -10.03
CA ALA A 44 -9.84 6.86 -10.28
C ALA A 44 -9.95 6.02 -9.00
N ARG A 45 -9.35 6.45 -7.88
CA ARG A 45 -9.49 5.80 -6.56
C ARG A 45 -10.94 5.74 -6.08
N ALA A 46 -11.74 6.76 -6.39
CA ALA A 46 -13.17 6.77 -6.05
C ALA A 46 -13.94 5.64 -6.76
N VAL A 47 -13.49 5.24 -7.95
CA VAL A 47 -14.10 4.11 -8.68
C VAL A 47 -13.77 2.78 -8.01
N LEU A 48 -12.53 2.62 -7.51
CA LEU A 48 -12.12 1.41 -6.78
C LEU A 48 -12.92 1.16 -5.50
N GLY A 49 -13.38 2.23 -4.85
CA GLY A 49 -14.17 2.14 -3.63
C GLY A 49 -15.66 1.81 -3.82
N ARG A 50 -16.13 1.74 -5.07
CA ARG A 50 -17.54 1.44 -5.34
C ARG A 50 -17.82 -0.04 -5.14
N PRO A 51 -18.85 -0.41 -4.36
CA PRO A 51 -19.29 -1.80 -4.26
C PRO A 51 -19.69 -2.37 -5.61
N ILE A 52 -19.49 -3.66 -5.80
CA ILE A 52 -19.97 -4.39 -6.98
C ILE A 52 -21.27 -5.11 -6.60
N ALA A 53 -22.38 -4.72 -7.24
CA ALA A 53 -23.71 -5.31 -7.05
C ALA A 53 -24.15 -5.36 -5.57
N ASP A 54 -23.69 -4.43 -4.74
CA ASP A 54 -23.91 -4.38 -3.29
C ASP A 54 -23.55 -5.67 -2.53
N LYS A 55 -22.64 -6.46 -3.11
CA LYS A 55 -22.19 -7.75 -2.56
C LYS A 55 -20.68 -7.82 -2.34
N VAL A 56 -19.89 -7.09 -3.14
CA VAL A 56 -18.45 -7.08 -3.03
C VAL A 56 -18.00 -5.67 -2.63
N PHE A 57 -17.33 -5.57 -1.50
CA PHE A 57 -16.85 -4.32 -0.94
C PHE A 57 -15.32 -4.34 -0.88
N PHE A 58 -14.70 -3.19 -1.10
CA PHE A 58 -13.26 -3.05 -1.13
C PHE A 58 -12.78 -2.19 0.03
N ALA A 59 -11.65 -2.58 0.59
CA ALA A 59 -10.95 -1.80 1.61
C ALA A 59 -9.43 -1.90 1.39
N GLY A 60 -8.70 -0.97 1.95
CA GLY A 60 -7.24 -0.96 1.89
C GLY A 60 -6.71 0.47 1.87
N GLU A 61 -5.38 0.59 1.97
CA GLU A 61 -4.72 1.90 2.01
C GLU A 61 -5.00 2.75 0.76
N ALA A 62 -5.21 2.12 -0.39
CA ALA A 62 -5.54 2.80 -1.64
C ALA A 62 -6.82 3.65 -1.57
N LEU A 63 -7.74 3.32 -0.65
CA LEU A 63 -9.06 3.95 -0.48
C LEU A 63 -9.11 4.88 0.73
N ALA A 64 -7.99 5.11 1.40
CA ALA A 64 -7.93 5.81 2.69
C ALA A 64 -7.92 7.35 2.59
N GLY A 65 -8.23 7.93 1.43
CA GLY A 65 -8.28 9.38 1.25
C GLY A 65 -6.95 10.06 1.56
N GLY A 66 -6.92 10.96 2.53
CA GLY A 66 -5.70 11.64 2.96
C GLY A 66 -4.70 10.77 3.74
N LEU A 67 -5.08 9.53 4.10
CA LEU A 67 -4.25 8.57 4.81
C LEU A 67 -3.77 7.42 3.92
N ILE A 68 -3.75 7.61 2.59
CA ILE A 68 -3.21 6.64 1.65
C ILE A 68 -1.76 6.26 2.02
N GLN A 69 -1.34 5.05 1.65
CA GLN A 69 0.01 4.53 1.90
C GLN A 69 0.36 4.37 3.39
N THR A 70 -0.63 4.33 4.29
CA THR A 70 -0.40 4.13 5.72
C THR A 70 -1.19 2.94 6.27
N CYS A 71 -0.65 2.30 7.31
CA CYS A 71 -1.36 1.25 8.07
C CYS A 71 -2.65 1.78 8.70
N GLY A 72 -2.61 2.99 9.28
CA GLY A 72 -3.77 3.63 9.88
C GLY A 72 -4.88 3.89 8.84
N GLY A 73 -4.50 4.30 7.64
CA GLY A 73 -5.43 4.46 6.53
C GLY A 73 -6.07 3.15 6.09
N ALA A 74 -5.27 2.08 5.97
CA ALA A 74 -5.77 0.74 5.66
C ALA A 74 -6.80 0.26 6.70
N PHE A 75 -6.48 0.42 8.00
CA PHE A 75 -7.37 0.07 9.10
C PHE A 75 -8.71 0.84 9.03
N ARG A 76 -8.65 2.17 8.92
CA ARG A 76 -9.86 3.01 8.84
C ARG A 76 -10.70 2.72 7.61
N SER A 77 -10.08 2.41 6.48
CA SER A 77 -10.77 1.97 5.27
C SER A 77 -11.53 0.67 5.51
N GLY A 78 -10.94 -0.29 6.23
CA GLY A 78 -11.59 -1.54 6.64
C GLY A 78 -12.81 -1.31 7.53
N GLU A 79 -12.69 -0.46 8.56
CA GLU A 79 -13.83 -0.08 9.41
C GLU A 79 -14.97 0.55 8.61
N ALA A 80 -14.65 1.46 7.68
CA ALA A 80 -15.66 2.10 6.83
C ALA A 80 -16.36 1.09 5.93
N ALA A 81 -15.62 0.17 5.31
CA ALA A 81 -16.20 -0.90 4.50
C ALA A 81 -17.11 -1.81 5.33
N ALA A 82 -16.69 -2.20 6.53
CA ALA A 82 -17.49 -3.04 7.44
C ALA A 82 -18.82 -2.36 7.81
N ARG A 83 -18.80 -1.06 8.11
CA ARG A 83 -20.04 -0.29 8.39
C ARG A 83 -20.96 -0.26 7.16
N THR A 84 -20.39 -0.10 5.96
CA THR A 84 -21.17 -0.10 4.71
C THR A 84 -21.84 -1.46 4.51
N VAL A 85 -21.13 -2.57 4.74
CA VAL A 85 -21.68 -3.93 4.67
C VAL A 85 -22.84 -4.10 5.65
N LEU A 86 -22.67 -3.70 6.91
CA LEU A 86 -23.72 -3.79 7.94
C LEU A 86 -24.97 -3.01 7.53
N ASN A 87 -24.80 -1.81 7.01
CA ASN A 87 -25.93 -0.99 6.55
C ASN A 87 -26.64 -1.57 5.32
N THR A 88 -25.92 -2.35 4.49
CA THR A 88 -26.50 -2.99 3.30
C THR A 88 -27.25 -4.27 3.65
N LEU A 89 -26.83 -4.97 4.69
CA LEU A 89 -27.48 -6.19 5.17
C LEU A 89 -28.73 -5.93 6.04
N GLY A 90 -28.92 -4.68 6.44
CA GLY A 90 -30.09 -4.26 7.19
C GLY A 90 -30.01 -4.47 8.63
#